data_234dc0f18bb083d59572123db301204a
#
_entry.id   234dc0f18bb083d59572123db301204a
#
_cell.length_a   1.000
_cell.length_b   1.000
_cell.length_c   1.000
_cell.angle_alpha   90.00
_cell.angle_beta   90.00
_cell.angle_gamma   90.00
#
_symmetry.space_group_name_H-M   'P 1'
#
loop_
_entity.id
_entity.type
_entity.pdbx_description
1 polymer ?
#
loop_
_entity_poly.entity_id
_entity_poly.type
_entity_poly.pdbx_seq_one_letter_code
_entity_poly.pdbx_strand_id
1 'polypeptide(L)'
;MALSPEAMAFIQAPDTVDFVTRATDAFFAYVQRSNEVVIGQFLSGRYVLGYIKQENFHHLEEALGTAFVSSVSVVLGLLDRPALEAAGISQVQSQPYLNLKGRGVLIGFLDTGIDYTQSVFRYEDGSSRIQSIYDQTVDGPPPEGFLLGREYSNAEINAALASQDPYAIVPQRDEDGHGTFLASVAAGRQTEDFSGAAPDAEIIAVKLKKARPFYRERYCVPADQEHAYESSAVMVGVEYILHKARQLGRP
;
A
#
# COMPACT_ATOMS: atom_id res chain seq x y z
N MET A 1 1.80 15.75 -12.80
CA MET A 1 0.91 16.70 -13.48
C MET A 1 -0.40 16.68 -12.70
N ALA A 2 -0.83 17.78 -12.12
CA ALA A 2 -2.08 17.81 -11.36
C ALA A 2 -3.26 17.56 -12.31
N LEU A 3 -4.17 16.67 -11.93
CA LEU A 3 -5.41 16.42 -12.67
C LEU A 3 -6.36 17.60 -12.49
N SER A 4 -7.26 17.80 -13.46
CA SER A 4 -8.30 18.82 -13.33
C SER A 4 -9.30 18.43 -12.23
N PRO A 5 -10.05 19.41 -11.63
CA PRO A 5 -11.10 19.10 -10.67
C PRO A 5 -12.15 18.10 -11.20
N GLU A 6 -12.49 18.20 -12.50
CA GLU A 6 -13.43 17.30 -13.14
C GLU A 6 -12.87 15.87 -13.22
N ALA A 7 -11.59 15.71 -13.55
CA ALA A 7 -10.93 14.40 -13.57
C ALA A 7 -10.87 13.79 -12.17
N MET A 8 -10.61 14.59 -11.14
CA MET A 8 -10.63 14.12 -9.75
C MET A 8 -12.04 13.69 -9.32
N ALA A 9 -13.07 14.45 -9.65
CA ALA A 9 -14.46 14.08 -9.38
C ALA A 9 -14.85 12.76 -10.09
N PHE A 10 -14.38 12.58 -11.33
CA PHE A 10 -14.57 11.33 -12.06
C PHE A 10 -13.91 10.14 -11.35
N ILE A 11 -12.66 10.29 -10.91
CA ILE A 11 -11.90 9.23 -10.22
C ILE A 11 -12.56 8.82 -8.90
N GLN A 12 -13.09 9.79 -8.16
CA GLN A 12 -13.70 9.56 -6.84
C GLN A 12 -15.16 9.09 -6.90
N ALA A 13 -15.79 9.15 -8.06
CA ALA A 13 -17.18 8.75 -8.20
C ALA A 13 -17.38 7.25 -7.90
N PRO A 14 -18.45 6.87 -7.19
CA PRO A 14 -18.67 5.48 -6.73
C PRO A 14 -18.90 4.48 -7.89
N ASP A 15 -19.33 4.96 -9.04
CA ASP A 15 -19.53 4.21 -10.27
C ASP A 15 -18.28 4.16 -11.18
N THR A 16 -17.15 4.70 -10.72
CA THR A 16 -15.87 4.63 -11.41
C THR A 16 -15.04 3.48 -10.86
N VAL A 17 -14.43 2.70 -11.75
CA VAL A 17 -13.52 1.61 -11.42
C VAL A 17 -12.12 1.91 -11.93
N ASP A 18 -11.12 1.44 -11.21
CA ASP A 18 -9.73 1.55 -11.58
C ASP A 18 -9.21 0.24 -12.19
N PHE A 19 -8.25 0.37 -13.07
CA PHE A 19 -7.56 -0.75 -13.69
C PHE A 19 -6.10 -0.40 -13.92
N VAL A 20 -5.25 -1.42 -14.02
CA VAL A 20 -3.84 -1.25 -14.40
C VAL A 20 -3.59 -1.96 -15.71
N THR A 21 -3.00 -1.26 -16.69
CA THR A 21 -2.65 -1.85 -17.98
C THR A 21 -1.25 -1.45 -18.42
N ARG A 22 -0.72 -2.14 -19.42
CA ARG A 22 0.56 -1.74 -20.03
C ARG A 22 0.38 -0.45 -20.83
N ALA A 23 1.37 0.44 -20.74
CA ALA A 23 1.45 1.67 -21.50
C ALA A 23 1.82 1.35 -22.96
N THR A 24 0.83 0.92 -23.75
CA THR A 24 1.00 0.57 -25.16
C THR A 24 0.35 1.60 -26.09
N ASP A 25 0.83 1.70 -27.31
CA ASP A 25 0.23 2.59 -28.34
C ASP A 25 -1.25 2.26 -28.57
N ALA A 26 -1.63 0.98 -28.53
CA ALA A 26 -3.01 0.54 -28.66
C ALA A 26 -3.90 1.07 -27.54
N PHE A 27 -3.41 1.04 -26.29
CA PHE A 27 -4.11 1.62 -25.15
C PHE A 27 -4.29 3.13 -25.30
N PHE A 28 -3.23 3.85 -25.63
CA PHE A 28 -3.32 5.31 -25.81
C PHE A 28 -4.22 5.71 -26.97
N ALA A 29 -4.21 4.95 -28.06
CA ALA A 29 -5.12 5.17 -29.19
C ALA A 29 -6.59 4.96 -28.78
N TYR A 30 -6.88 3.96 -27.93
CA TYR A 30 -8.21 3.77 -27.36
C TYR A 30 -8.62 4.96 -26.48
N VAL A 31 -7.77 5.38 -25.55
CA VAL A 31 -8.04 6.53 -24.66
C VAL A 31 -8.36 7.79 -25.44
N GLN A 32 -7.57 8.09 -26.48
CA GLN A 32 -7.81 9.27 -27.33
C GLN A 32 -9.11 9.22 -28.12
N ARG A 33 -9.55 8.02 -28.52
CA ARG A 33 -10.73 7.84 -29.37
C ARG A 33 -12.02 7.78 -28.55
N SER A 34 -12.01 7.10 -27.41
CA SER A 34 -13.22 6.82 -26.63
C SER A 34 -13.61 7.98 -25.70
N ASN A 35 -12.65 8.73 -25.16
CA ASN A 35 -12.84 9.70 -24.07
C ASN A 35 -13.48 9.09 -22.78
N GLU A 36 -13.45 7.76 -22.64
CA GLU A 36 -14.08 7.04 -21.52
C GLU A 36 -13.13 6.82 -20.35
N VAL A 37 -11.83 6.98 -20.59
CA VAL A 37 -10.77 6.69 -19.63
C VAL A 37 -10.09 7.96 -19.16
N VAL A 38 -9.95 8.09 -17.84
CA VAL A 38 -9.05 9.06 -17.22
C VAL A 38 -7.75 8.35 -16.85
N ILE A 39 -6.63 8.82 -17.39
CA ILE A 39 -5.31 8.34 -16.98
C ILE A 39 -4.97 8.97 -15.62
N GLY A 40 -4.77 8.12 -14.62
CA GLY A 40 -4.40 8.54 -13.29
C GLY A 40 -2.90 8.76 -13.14
N GLN A 41 -2.14 7.68 -13.18
CA GLN A 41 -0.70 7.76 -12.95
C GLN A 41 0.06 6.69 -13.75
N PHE A 42 1.34 6.96 -14.02
CA PHE A 42 2.26 5.98 -14.58
C PHE A 42 2.97 5.22 -13.46
N LEU A 43 2.99 3.89 -13.57
CA LEU A 43 3.66 2.98 -12.64
C LEU A 43 4.91 2.43 -13.30
N SER A 44 6.10 2.74 -12.74
CA SER A 44 7.42 2.26 -13.22
C SER A 44 7.69 2.46 -14.73
N GLY A 45 7.00 3.42 -15.37
CA GLY A 45 7.14 3.76 -16.79
C GLY A 45 6.64 2.70 -17.78
N ARG A 46 6.11 1.56 -17.31
CA ARG A 46 5.60 0.47 -18.15
C ARG A 46 4.11 0.23 -18.01
N TYR A 47 3.53 0.66 -16.91
CA TYR A 47 2.12 0.47 -16.60
C TYR A 47 1.44 1.80 -16.36
N VAL A 48 0.14 1.81 -16.59
CA VAL A 48 -0.72 2.96 -16.37
C VAL A 48 -1.85 2.53 -15.44
N LEU A 49 -2.08 3.31 -14.39
CA LEU A 49 -3.31 3.26 -13.61
C LEU A 49 -4.34 4.13 -14.33
N GLY A 50 -5.42 3.54 -14.80
CA GLY A 50 -6.52 4.21 -15.47
C GLY A 50 -7.82 4.07 -14.69
N TYR A 51 -8.78 4.94 -15.01
CA TYR A 51 -10.11 4.98 -14.41
C TYR A 51 -11.16 5.05 -15.51
N ILE A 52 -12.24 4.28 -15.36
CA ILE A 52 -13.33 4.20 -16.33
C ILE A 52 -14.67 4.04 -15.57
N LYS A 53 -15.76 4.49 -16.16
CA LYS A 53 -17.09 4.19 -15.61
C LYS A 53 -17.41 2.70 -15.72
N GLN A 54 -18.04 2.17 -14.67
CA GLN A 54 -18.45 0.77 -14.60
C GLN A 54 -19.24 0.33 -15.83
N GLU A 55 -20.16 1.16 -16.32
CA GLU A 55 -20.98 0.89 -17.49
C GLU A 55 -20.17 0.74 -18.79
N ASN A 56 -19.02 1.42 -18.89
CA ASN A 56 -18.13 1.40 -20.06
C ASN A 56 -17.00 0.37 -19.93
N PHE A 57 -16.94 -0.36 -18.83
CA PHE A 57 -15.83 -1.29 -18.54
C PHE A 57 -15.70 -2.39 -19.60
N HIS A 58 -16.82 -2.85 -20.16
CA HIS A 58 -16.83 -3.84 -21.23
C HIS A 58 -16.23 -3.33 -22.55
N HIS A 59 -16.32 -2.03 -22.86
CA HIS A 59 -15.65 -1.45 -24.01
C HIS A 59 -14.12 -1.54 -23.90
N LEU A 60 -13.61 -1.38 -22.68
CA LEU A 60 -12.19 -1.54 -22.40
C LEU A 60 -11.76 -3.02 -22.57
N GLU A 61 -12.60 -3.97 -22.10
CA GLU A 61 -12.37 -5.41 -22.28
C GLU A 61 -12.27 -5.77 -23.78
N GLU A 62 -13.19 -5.30 -24.57
CA GLU A 62 -13.21 -5.54 -26.03
C GLU A 62 -12.01 -4.89 -26.73
N ALA A 63 -11.67 -3.66 -26.35
CA ALA A 63 -10.60 -2.91 -27.00
C ALA A 63 -9.20 -3.48 -26.72
N LEU A 64 -8.97 -3.98 -25.52
CA LEU A 64 -7.66 -4.51 -25.10
C LEU A 64 -7.54 -6.03 -25.32
N GLY A 65 -8.64 -6.76 -25.52
CA GLY A 65 -8.65 -8.19 -25.79
C GLY A 65 -7.84 -8.99 -24.73
N THR A 66 -6.96 -9.86 -25.19
CA THR A 66 -6.14 -10.71 -24.31
C THR A 66 -5.18 -9.92 -23.40
N ALA A 67 -4.80 -8.70 -23.79
CA ALA A 67 -3.98 -7.82 -22.93
C ALA A 67 -4.79 -7.32 -21.73
N PHE A 68 -6.11 -7.34 -21.78
CA PHE A 68 -6.97 -6.92 -20.70
C PHE A 68 -6.97 -7.89 -19.50
N VAL A 69 -6.79 -9.19 -19.73
CA VAL A 69 -6.79 -10.21 -18.65
C VAL A 69 -5.75 -9.91 -17.57
N SER A 70 -4.64 -9.28 -17.94
CA SER A 70 -3.62 -8.83 -16.99
C SER A 70 -3.89 -7.43 -16.39
N SER A 71 -4.96 -6.77 -16.81
CA SER A 71 -5.29 -5.39 -16.44
C SER A 71 -6.43 -5.29 -15.43
N VAL A 72 -7.22 -6.35 -15.29
CA VAL A 72 -8.34 -6.39 -14.33
C VAL A 72 -7.77 -6.53 -12.93
N SER A 73 -8.14 -5.62 -12.03
CA SER A 73 -7.79 -5.72 -10.61
C SER A 73 -8.41 -7.00 -10.02
N VAL A 74 -7.57 -7.84 -9.42
CA VAL A 74 -8.03 -8.98 -8.63
C VAL A 74 -8.27 -8.56 -7.20
N VAL A 75 -9.15 -9.27 -6.51
CA VAL A 75 -9.40 -9.04 -5.07
C VAL A 75 -8.45 -9.93 -4.27
N LEU A 76 -7.77 -9.31 -3.31
CA LEU A 76 -6.81 -9.97 -2.42
C LEU A 76 -7.37 -9.97 -0.99
N GLY A 77 -7.12 -11.05 -0.26
CA GLY A 77 -7.39 -11.18 1.17
C GLY A 77 -6.09 -11.20 1.98
N LEU A 78 -6.23 -11.11 3.31
CA LEU A 78 -5.10 -11.26 4.23
C LEU A 78 -4.65 -12.71 4.34
N LEU A 79 -3.33 -12.94 4.47
CA LEU A 79 -2.73 -14.27 4.64
C LEU A 79 -2.33 -14.51 6.09
N ASP A 80 -2.45 -15.76 6.57
CA ASP A 80 -2.24 -16.16 7.96
C ASP A 80 -0.87 -16.84 8.22
N ARG A 81 -0.61 -17.08 9.47
CA ARG A 81 0.55 -17.28 10.30
C ARG A 81 1.66 -18.34 9.99
N PRO A 82 1.59 -19.37 9.16
CA PRO A 82 2.56 -20.47 9.18
C PRO A 82 3.94 -20.22 8.54
N ALA A 83 4.20 -19.06 7.95
CA ALA A 83 5.36 -18.86 7.07
C ALA A 83 6.72 -18.64 7.80
N LEU A 84 6.71 -18.13 9.03
CA LEU A 84 7.96 -17.70 9.69
C LEU A 84 8.80 -18.82 10.29
N GLU A 85 8.17 -19.86 10.81
CA GLU A 85 8.88 -21.01 11.39
C GLU A 85 9.58 -21.88 10.34
N ALA A 86 9.00 -21.96 9.14
CA ALA A 86 9.57 -22.73 8.03
C ALA A 86 10.81 -22.07 7.41
N ALA A 87 11.03 -20.78 7.64
CA ALA A 87 12.08 -20.00 6.97
C ALA A 87 13.44 -20.02 7.68
N GLY A 88 13.57 -20.64 8.86
CA GLY A 88 14.87 -20.74 9.60
C GLY A 88 15.41 -19.39 10.09
N ILE A 89 14.55 -18.35 10.20
CA ILE A 89 14.96 -16.99 10.53
C ILE A 89 15.62 -16.91 11.91
N SER A 90 15.10 -17.63 12.90
CA SER A 90 15.65 -17.68 14.27
C SER A 90 17.10 -18.15 14.29
N GLN A 91 17.46 -19.08 13.38
CA GLN A 91 18.81 -19.60 13.27
C GLN A 91 19.81 -18.57 12.74
N VAL A 92 19.36 -17.70 11.80
CA VAL A 92 20.20 -16.64 11.21
C VAL A 92 20.46 -15.52 12.20
N GLN A 93 19.46 -15.13 12.99
CA GLN A 93 19.59 -14.10 14.02
C GLN A 93 20.51 -14.53 15.16
N SER A 94 20.51 -15.81 15.51
CA SER A 94 21.31 -16.36 16.61
C SER A 94 22.76 -16.65 16.23
N GLN A 95 23.15 -16.44 14.96
CA GLN A 95 24.53 -16.64 14.52
C GLN A 95 25.46 -15.56 15.10
N PRO A 96 26.41 -15.92 16.00
CA PRO A 96 27.17 -14.93 16.76
C PRO A 96 28.11 -14.08 15.90
N TYR A 97 28.37 -14.46 14.66
CA TYR A 97 29.32 -13.76 13.76
C TYR A 97 28.64 -12.92 12.69
N LEU A 98 27.36 -13.11 12.41
CA LEU A 98 26.66 -12.42 11.30
C LEU A 98 25.81 -11.24 11.76
N ASN A 99 25.21 -11.32 12.95
CA ASN A 99 24.34 -10.28 13.54
C ASN A 99 23.35 -9.63 12.53
N LEU A 100 22.74 -10.50 11.69
CA LEU A 100 21.87 -10.06 10.60
C LEU A 100 20.47 -9.73 11.14
N LYS A 101 20.31 -8.50 11.59
CA LYS A 101 19.07 -7.99 12.20
C LYS A 101 18.32 -6.96 11.31
N GLY A 102 18.73 -6.80 10.07
CA GLY A 102 18.08 -5.88 9.13
C GLY A 102 18.50 -4.41 9.24
N ARG A 103 19.58 -4.09 9.95
CA ARG A 103 20.07 -2.72 10.06
C ARG A 103 20.37 -2.13 8.67
N GLY A 104 19.81 -0.95 8.37
CA GLY A 104 19.99 -0.27 7.09
C GLY A 104 19.01 -0.71 6.01
N VAL A 105 18.18 -1.73 6.26
CA VAL A 105 17.15 -2.22 5.33
C VAL A 105 15.80 -1.57 5.64
N LEU A 106 15.03 -1.28 4.59
CA LEU A 106 13.62 -0.87 4.68
C LEU A 106 12.73 -2.08 4.40
N ILE A 107 11.74 -2.31 5.25
CA ILE A 107 10.69 -3.30 5.00
C ILE A 107 9.40 -2.57 4.73
N GLY A 108 8.81 -2.83 3.55
CA GLY A 108 7.52 -2.28 3.16
C GLY A 108 6.38 -3.22 3.50
N PHE A 109 5.34 -2.72 4.17
CA PHE A 109 4.12 -3.44 4.50
C PHE A 109 2.95 -2.83 3.74
N LEU A 110 2.16 -3.70 3.09
CA LEU A 110 0.91 -3.33 2.42
C LEU A 110 -0.20 -4.16 3.07
N ASP A 111 -0.96 -3.52 3.97
CA ASP A 111 -1.90 -4.26 4.80
C ASP A 111 -3.06 -3.36 5.30
N THR A 112 -3.69 -3.74 6.41
CA THR A 112 -4.80 -3.03 7.05
C THR A 112 -4.39 -1.70 7.71
N GLY A 113 -3.09 -1.43 7.80
CA GLY A 113 -2.50 -0.29 8.47
C GLY A 113 -1.39 -0.70 9.42
N ILE A 114 -1.03 0.18 10.34
CA ILE A 114 -0.07 -0.09 11.41
C ILE A 114 -0.41 0.74 12.65
N ASP A 115 -0.50 0.12 13.81
CA ASP A 115 -0.53 0.88 15.06
C ASP A 115 0.87 1.39 15.40
N TYR A 116 1.18 2.57 14.87
CA TYR A 116 2.49 3.21 15.03
C TYR A 116 2.81 3.58 16.49
N THR A 117 1.82 3.54 17.37
CA THR A 117 2.01 3.87 18.80
C THR A 117 2.67 2.74 19.61
N GLN A 118 2.75 1.52 19.02
CA GLN A 118 3.37 0.37 19.67
C GLN A 118 4.87 0.56 19.89
N SER A 119 5.34 0.18 21.07
CA SER A 119 6.76 0.33 21.45
C SER A 119 7.72 -0.50 20.61
N VAL A 120 7.23 -1.60 20.03
CA VAL A 120 8.03 -2.49 19.16
C VAL A 120 8.45 -1.83 17.84
N PHE A 121 7.81 -0.71 17.45
CA PHE A 121 8.16 0.08 16.27
C PHE A 121 9.01 1.31 16.57
N ARG A 122 9.54 1.43 17.80
CA ARG A 122 10.35 2.57 18.22
C ARG A 122 11.79 2.17 18.47
N TYR A 123 12.69 3.12 18.32
CA TYR A 123 14.04 3.03 18.84
C TYR A 123 14.05 3.11 20.38
N GLU A 124 15.20 2.87 20.99
CA GLU A 124 15.36 2.94 22.45
C GLU A 124 15.12 4.35 23.01
N ASP A 125 15.40 5.39 22.21
CA ASP A 125 15.15 6.79 22.55
C ASP A 125 13.67 7.19 22.42
N GLY A 126 12.80 6.26 22.03
CA GLY A 126 11.38 6.46 21.86
C GLY A 126 10.96 6.98 20.46
N SER A 127 11.90 7.35 19.60
CA SER A 127 11.62 7.78 18.24
C SER A 127 11.15 6.61 17.34
N SER A 128 10.39 6.94 16.30
CA SER A 128 9.79 5.94 15.41
C SER A 128 10.78 5.36 14.41
N ARG A 129 10.76 4.03 14.24
CA ARG A 129 11.42 3.32 13.13
C ARG A 129 10.58 3.30 11.85
N ILE A 130 9.34 3.78 11.92
CA ILE A 130 8.47 3.92 10.75
C ILE A 130 8.88 5.20 10.01
N GLN A 131 9.38 5.04 8.79
CA GLN A 131 9.86 6.15 7.96
C GLN A 131 8.72 6.93 7.32
N SER A 132 7.65 6.22 6.94
CA SER A 132 6.43 6.84 6.45
C SER A 132 5.25 5.87 6.52
N ILE A 133 4.04 6.45 6.57
CA ILE A 133 2.78 5.73 6.42
C ILE A 133 2.02 6.35 5.25
N TYR A 134 1.63 5.54 4.28
CA TYR A 134 0.73 5.94 3.20
C TYR A 134 -0.65 5.33 3.42
N ASP A 135 -1.61 6.17 3.77
CA ASP A 135 -2.99 5.75 3.98
C ASP A 135 -3.81 6.01 2.71
N GLN A 136 -4.19 4.94 2.02
CA GLN A 136 -5.02 5.01 0.80
C GLN A 136 -6.52 5.16 1.10
N THR A 137 -6.92 5.13 2.37
CA THR A 137 -8.34 5.12 2.78
C THR A 137 -8.89 6.52 3.06
N VAL A 138 -8.03 7.52 3.18
CA VAL A 138 -8.40 8.89 3.56
C VAL A 138 -8.06 9.88 2.45
N ASP A 139 -8.82 10.97 2.38
CA ASP A 139 -8.48 12.11 1.55
C ASP A 139 -7.46 13.01 2.28
N GLY A 140 -6.53 13.55 1.53
CA GLY A 140 -5.50 14.43 2.09
C GLY A 140 -4.44 14.80 1.06
N PRO A 141 -3.35 15.45 1.47
CA PRO A 141 -2.22 15.67 0.58
C PRO A 141 -1.58 14.33 0.24
N PRO A 142 -1.71 13.86 -1.03
CA PRO A 142 -1.12 12.60 -1.45
C PRO A 142 0.41 12.69 -1.48
N PRO A 143 1.12 11.56 -1.44
CA PRO A 143 2.57 11.55 -1.67
C PRO A 143 2.92 12.15 -3.03
N GLU A 144 4.13 12.67 -3.18
CA GLU A 144 4.61 13.22 -4.45
C GLU A 144 4.54 12.18 -5.57
N GLY A 145 3.84 12.53 -6.67
CA GLY A 145 3.63 11.63 -7.81
C GLY A 145 2.44 10.68 -7.67
N PHE A 146 1.71 10.72 -6.56
CA PHE A 146 0.51 9.92 -6.32
C PHE A 146 -0.75 10.81 -6.36
N LEU A 147 -1.93 10.18 -6.56
CA LEU A 147 -3.17 10.91 -6.80
C LEU A 147 -4.10 10.97 -5.60
N LEU A 148 -4.11 9.95 -4.79
CA LEU A 148 -5.09 9.73 -3.73
C LEU A 148 -4.38 9.35 -2.44
N GLY A 149 -5.12 9.40 -1.34
CA GLY A 149 -4.61 9.04 -0.02
C GLY A 149 -3.81 10.16 0.65
N ARG A 150 -3.20 9.82 1.76
CA ARG A 150 -2.36 10.73 2.53
C ARG A 150 -1.07 10.07 2.99
N GLU A 151 0.03 10.78 2.88
CA GLU A 151 1.31 10.38 3.49
C GLU A 151 1.45 11.04 4.87
N TYR A 152 1.96 10.27 5.83
CA TYR A 152 2.46 10.74 7.11
C TYR A 152 3.95 10.43 7.19
N SER A 153 4.74 11.48 7.31
CA SER A 153 6.21 11.41 7.41
C SER A 153 6.68 10.91 8.77
N ASN A 154 7.92 10.45 8.85
CA ASN A 154 8.56 10.11 10.13
C ASN A 154 8.51 11.29 11.14
N ALA A 155 8.67 12.53 10.66
CA ALA A 155 8.60 13.71 11.51
C ALA A 155 7.19 13.91 12.12
N GLU A 156 6.12 13.73 11.34
CA GLU A 156 4.74 13.78 11.83
C GLU A 156 4.44 12.65 12.81
N ILE A 157 4.93 11.44 12.52
CA ILE A 157 4.78 10.28 13.41
C ILE A 157 5.49 10.57 14.76
N ASN A 158 6.71 11.08 14.74
CA ASN A 158 7.43 11.44 15.97
C ASN A 158 6.74 12.57 16.73
N ALA A 159 6.22 13.58 16.04
CA ALA A 159 5.42 14.65 16.68
C ALA A 159 4.16 14.09 17.34
N ALA A 160 3.48 13.14 16.66
CA ALA A 160 2.32 12.44 17.22
C ALA A 160 2.71 11.65 18.48
N LEU A 161 3.80 10.89 18.44
CA LEU A 161 4.27 10.09 19.59
C LEU A 161 4.68 10.93 20.80
N ALA A 162 5.09 12.17 20.57
CA ALA A 162 5.43 13.12 21.64
C ALA A 162 4.21 13.86 22.22
N SER A 163 3.04 13.75 21.59
CA SER A 163 1.80 14.42 21.98
C SER A 163 1.01 13.62 23.02
N GLN A 164 0.05 14.28 23.69
CA GLN A 164 -0.89 13.60 24.59
C GLN A 164 -1.93 12.75 23.84
N ASP A 165 -2.28 13.15 22.60
CA ASP A 165 -3.17 12.41 21.71
C ASP A 165 -2.48 12.22 20.35
N PRO A 166 -1.77 11.11 20.15
CA PRO A 166 -1.08 10.82 18.90
C PRO A 166 -2.01 10.86 17.68
N TYR A 167 -3.24 10.40 17.85
CA TYR A 167 -4.19 10.27 16.74
C TYR A 167 -4.83 11.61 16.33
N ALA A 168 -4.69 12.66 17.12
CA ALA A 168 -5.05 14.02 16.69
C ALA A 168 -4.08 14.55 15.61
N ILE A 169 -2.84 14.05 15.57
CA ILE A 169 -1.81 14.46 14.58
C ILE A 169 -1.75 13.47 13.42
N VAL A 170 -1.65 12.17 13.73
CA VAL A 170 -1.64 11.09 12.75
C VAL A 170 -2.85 10.18 13.00
N PRO A 171 -4.01 10.46 12.38
CA PRO A 171 -5.26 9.74 12.67
C PRO A 171 -5.31 8.33 12.10
N GLN A 172 -4.30 7.92 11.33
CA GLN A 172 -4.21 6.57 10.78
C GLN A 172 -4.22 5.53 11.91
N ARG A 173 -5.04 4.51 11.76
CA ARG A 173 -5.20 3.38 12.69
C ARG A 173 -5.22 2.07 11.92
N ASP A 174 -4.82 1.02 12.60
CA ASP A 174 -5.04 -0.36 12.18
C ASP A 174 -6.19 -0.93 13.02
N GLU A 175 -7.41 -0.80 12.52
CA GLU A 175 -8.62 -1.26 13.22
C GLU A 175 -8.73 -2.79 13.26
N ASP A 176 -8.07 -3.48 12.34
CA ASP A 176 -8.06 -4.94 12.25
C ASP A 176 -6.95 -5.57 13.11
N GLY A 177 -5.79 -4.93 13.13
CA GLY A 177 -4.59 -5.39 13.83
C GLY A 177 -3.70 -6.34 13.01
N HIS A 178 -4.14 -6.79 11.81
CA HIS A 178 -3.37 -7.73 11.01
C HIS A 178 -2.06 -7.11 10.49
N GLY A 179 -2.09 -5.89 9.95
CA GLY A 179 -0.90 -5.19 9.47
C GLY A 179 0.09 -4.90 10.60
N THR A 180 -0.40 -4.50 11.77
CA THR A 180 0.40 -4.31 12.98
C THR A 180 1.06 -5.61 13.42
N PHE A 181 0.30 -6.70 13.40
CA PHE A 181 0.82 -8.03 13.73
C PHE A 181 1.93 -8.45 12.76
N LEU A 182 1.70 -8.38 11.44
CA LEU A 182 2.70 -8.74 10.43
C LEU A 182 3.96 -7.88 10.55
N ALA A 183 3.80 -6.56 10.72
CA ALA A 183 4.92 -5.65 10.90
C ALA A 183 5.72 -5.98 12.18
N SER A 184 5.04 -6.36 13.26
CA SER A 184 5.68 -6.77 14.50
C SER A 184 6.52 -8.03 14.30
N VAL A 185 5.94 -9.07 13.70
CA VAL A 185 6.64 -10.34 13.46
C VAL A 185 7.83 -10.18 12.52
N ALA A 186 7.73 -9.31 11.52
CA ALA A 186 8.81 -9.08 10.57
C ALA A 186 9.89 -8.13 11.11
N ALA A 187 9.50 -7.00 11.70
CA ALA A 187 10.39 -5.89 12.02
C ALA A 187 10.26 -5.36 13.45
N GLY A 188 9.51 -6.03 14.33
CA GLY A 188 9.37 -5.61 15.71
C GLY A 188 10.72 -5.65 16.44
N ARG A 189 11.01 -4.59 17.21
CA ARG A 189 12.22 -4.47 18.02
C ARG A 189 12.36 -5.64 18.97
N GLN A 190 13.59 -6.11 19.16
CA GLN A 190 13.89 -7.11 20.17
C GLN A 190 13.60 -6.56 21.58
N THR A 191 12.78 -7.30 22.32
CA THR A 191 12.50 -7.11 23.74
C THR A 191 12.95 -8.37 24.51
N GLU A 192 12.68 -8.46 25.81
CA GLU A 192 13.00 -9.64 26.61
C GLU A 192 12.25 -10.88 26.11
N ASP A 193 10.97 -10.73 25.75
CA ASP A 193 10.07 -11.84 25.41
C ASP A 193 9.75 -11.92 23.91
N PHE A 194 10.24 -11.00 23.09
CA PHE A 194 9.85 -10.90 21.69
C PHE A 194 10.97 -10.37 20.80
N SER A 195 11.06 -10.88 19.57
CA SER A 195 11.87 -10.30 18.50
C SER A 195 11.25 -10.58 17.15
N GLY A 196 11.14 -9.56 16.31
CA GLY A 196 10.82 -9.75 14.89
C GLY A 196 11.96 -10.41 14.13
N ALA A 197 11.69 -10.79 12.88
CA ALA A 197 12.68 -11.40 11.99
C ALA A 197 13.85 -10.47 11.66
N ALA A 198 13.61 -9.17 11.54
CA ALA A 198 14.59 -8.13 11.26
C ALA A 198 14.41 -6.95 12.24
N PRO A 199 14.75 -7.13 13.55
CA PRO A 199 14.39 -6.18 14.59
C PRO A 199 15.09 -4.81 14.49
N ASP A 200 16.14 -4.69 13.68
CA ASP A 200 16.85 -3.43 13.43
C ASP A 200 16.44 -2.78 12.07
N ALA A 201 15.53 -3.40 11.31
CA ALA A 201 15.02 -2.81 10.07
C ALA A 201 14.10 -1.63 10.35
N GLU A 202 14.01 -0.71 9.39
CA GLU A 202 13.04 0.38 9.41
C GLU A 202 11.84 0.04 8.52
N ILE A 203 10.74 0.76 8.72
CA ILE A 203 9.42 0.37 8.20
C ILE A 203 8.88 1.46 7.28
N ILE A 204 8.29 1.05 6.16
CA ILE A 204 7.36 1.84 5.36
C ILE A 204 6.03 1.10 5.39
N ALA A 205 4.95 1.74 5.83
CA ALA A 205 3.64 1.13 5.90
C ALA A 205 2.68 1.74 4.87
N VAL A 206 1.89 0.88 4.23
CA VAL A 206 0.79 1.28 3.34
C VAL A 206 -0.49 0.68 3.87
N LYS A 207 -1.45 1.53 4.25
CA LYS A 207 -2.81 1.09 4.55
C LYS A 207 -3.59 1.01 3.25
N LEU A 208 -3.96 -0.20 2.87
CA LEU A 208 -4.68 -0.48 1.62
C LEU A 208 -6.14 -0.04 1.71
N LYS A 209 -6.65 0.56 0.65
CA LYS A 209 -8.08 0.79 0.48
C LYS A 209 -8.80 -0.53 0.18
N LYS A 210 -10.00 -0.70 0.74
CA LYS A 210 -10.86 -1.86 0.45
C LYS A 210 -11.31 -1.86 -1.01
N ALA A 211 -11.59 -3.06 -1.53
CA ALA A 211 -12.08 -3.23 -2.89
C ALA A 211 -13.42 -2.52 -3.10
N ARG A 212 -13.56 -1.87 -4.25
CA ARG A 212 -14.78 -1.18 -4.66
C ARG A 212 -15.94 -2.16 -4.83
N PRO A 213 -17.20 -1.71 -4.67
CA PRO A 213 -18.39 -2.54 -4.82
C PRO A 213 -18.42 -3.32 -6.15
N PHE A 214 -18.03 -2.69 -7.25
CA PHE A 214 -17.93 -3.31 -8.56
C PHE A 214 -17.08 -4.59 -8.55
N TYR A 215 -15.88 -4.56 -7.98
CA TYR A 215 -15.02 -5.74 -7.95
C TYR A 215 -15.51 -6.78 -6.94
N ARG A 216 -16.08 -6.34 -5.82
CA ARG A 216 -16.69 -7.27 -4.86
C ARG A 216 -17.84 -8.06 -5.48
N GLU A 217 -18.68 -7.41 -6.26
CA GLU A 217 -19.77 -8.05 -7.00
C GLU A 217 -19.24 -8.96 -8.11
N ARG A 218 -18.32 -8.45 -8.94
CA ARG A 218 -17.71 -9.19 -10.07
C ARG A 218 -17.05 -10.50 -9.63
N TYR A 219 -16.42 -10.53 -8.47
CA TYR A 219 -15.74 -11.71 -7.93
C TYR A 219 -16.58 -12.46 -6.88
N CYS A 220 -17.86 -12.13 -6.75
CA CYS A 220 -18.77 -12.77 -5.79
C CYS A 220 -18.19 -12.81 -4.36
N VAL A 221 -17.54 -11.73 -3.92
CA VAL A 221 -17.00 -11.63 -2.56
C VAL A 221 -18.15 -11.60 -1.58
N PRO A 222 -18.22 -12.53 -0.59
CA PRO A 222 -19.27 -12.54 0.41
C PRO A 222 -19.41 -11.19 1.12
N ALA A 223 -20.63 -10.82 1.51
CA ALA A 223 -20.90 -9.53 2.14
C ALA A 223 -20.19 -9.38 3.51
N ASP A 224 -19.99 -10.48 4.20
CA ASP A 224 -19.31 -10.59 5.50
C ASP A 224 -17.77 -10.65 5.36
N GLN A 225 -17.23 -10.82 4.14
CA GLN A 225 -15.79 -10.75 3.91
C GLN A 225 -15.35 -9.30 3.81
N GLU A 226 -14.90 -8.73 4.91
CA GLU A 226 -14.49 -7.32 4.98
C GLU A 226 -13.11 -7.03 4.39
N HIS A 227 -12.22 -8.04 4.35
CA HIS A 227 -10.82 -7.91 3.94
C HIS A 227 -10.63 -8.33 2.49
N ALA A 228 -11.16 -7.49 1.58
CA ALA A 228 -10.98 -7.64 0.15
C ALA A 228 -10.34 -6.37 -0.41
N TYR A 229 -9.24 -6.53 -1.15
CA TYR A 229 -8.42 -5.43 -1.66
C TYR A 229 -8.22 -5.59 -3.16
N GLU A 230 -8.03 -4.47 -3.86
CA GLU A 230 -7.77 -4.47 -5.31
C GLU A 230 -6.27 -4.60 -5.59
N SER A 231 -5.92 -5.36 -6.62
CA SER A 231 -4.53 -5.47 -7.06
C SER A 231 -3.95 -4.12 -7.49
N SER A 232 -4.76 -3.20 -8.01
CA SER A 232 -4.35 -1.83 -8.32
C SER A 232 -3.89 -1.08 -7.07
N ALA A 233 -4.60 -1.21 -5.94
CA ALA A 233 -4.21 -0.62 -4.67
C ALA A 233 -2.86 -1.18 -4.18
N VAL A 234 -2.66 -2.50 -4.33
CA VAL A 234 -1.38 -3.15 -4.00
C VAL A 234 -0.25 -2.66 -4.90
N MET A 235 -0.47 -2.57 -6.23
CA MET A 235 0.54 -2.07 -7.17
C MET A 235 0.94 -0.63 -6.88
N VAL A 236 -0.02 0.24 -6.57
CA VAL A 236 0.24 1.64 -6.15
C VAL A 236 1.03 1.66 -4.83
N GLY A 237 0.68 0.79 -3.89
CA GLY A 237 1.41 0.66 -2.62
C GLY A 237 2.87 0.20 -2.82
N VAL A 238 3.11 -0.79 -3.68
CA VAL A 238 4.46 -1.23 -4.04
C VAL A 238 5.27 -0.09 -4.67
N GLU A 239 4.66 0.64 -5.63
CA GLU A 239 5.33 1.79 -6.26
C GLU A 239 5.68 2.87 -5.23
N TYR A 240 4.78 3.12 -4.26
CA TYR A 240 5.06 4.05 -3.17
C TYR A 240 6.27 3.61 -2.33
N ILE A 241 6.33 2.33 -1.91
CA ILE A 241 7.46 1.79 -1.15
C ILE A 241 8.76 1.95 -1.92
N LEU A 242 8.77 1.58 -3.20
CA LEU A 242 9.94 1.73 -4.07
C LEU A 242 10.35 3.20 -4.26
N HIS A 243 9.37 4.10 -4.43
CA HIS A 243 9.62 5.53 -4.52
C HIS A 243 10.27 6.07 -3.25
N LYS A 244 9.71 5.70 -2.08
CA LYS A 244 10.22 6.12 -0.78
C LYS A 244 11.61 5.55 -0.49
N ALA A 245 11.86 4.28 -0.83
CA ALA A 245 13.17 3.66 -0.69
C ALA A 245 14.25 4.39 -1.53
N ARG A 246 13.91 4.78 -2.77
CA ARG A 246 14.80 5.59 -3.62
C ARG A 246 15.06 6.97 -3.02
N GLN A 247 14.03 7.66 -2.51
CA GLN A 247 14.17 8.96 -1.84
C GLN A 247 15.12 8.87 -0.63
N LEU A 248 15.03 7.78 0.12
CA LEU A 248 15.87 7.53 1.30
C LEU A 248 17.25 6.95 0.93
N GLY A 249 17.49 6.63 -0.34
CA GLY A 249 18.76 6.05 -0.81
C GLY A 249 19.04 4.67 -0.20
N ARG A 250 18.00 3.86 0.07
CA ARG A 250 18.11 2.60 0.82
C ARG A 250 17.41 1.44 0.10
N PRO A 251 17.95 0.21 0.25
CA PRO A 251 17.29 -1.00 -0.26
C PRO A 251 16.06 -1.37 0.56
#